data_2f3365a480fb3ab10cf954595eda3ec3
#
_entry.id   2f3365a480fb3ab10cf954595eda3ec3
#
_cell.length_a   1.000
_cell.length_b   1.000
_cell.length_c   1.000
_cell.angle_alpha   90.00
_cell.angle_beta   90.00
_cell.angle_gamma   90.00
#
_symmetry.space_group_name_H-M   'P 1'
#
loop_
_entity.id
_entity.type
_entity.pdbx_description
1 polymer ?
#
loop_
_entity_poly.entity_id
_entity_poly.type
_entity_poly.pdbx_seq_one_letter_code
_entity_poly.pdbx_strand_id
1 'polypeptide(L)'
;MNQDITGFQNEANIAAALHHKKMKELNPLYQTFIADLFQNITQEDLIECQQDYNQKKYDIVITVNGTKKYVSIKKGAKNSVHKEGISSFIHFLIDSQVKQTTIIEYLKYHYADGTTNGTGKERTSALVYKEQNQEKIDAINKEINRPDILKKAIDRFVLSGINDGKTIDAILLGTENDFIW
;
A
#
# COMPACT_ATOMS: atom_id res chain seq x y z
N MET A 1 -4.86 -28.78 -8.41
CA MET A 1 -3.89 -27.75 -8.86
C MET A 1 -4.53 -26.39 -8.55
N ASN A 2 -4.05 -25.69 -7.53
CA ASN A 2 -4.48 -24.32 -7.31
C ASN A 2 -3.88 -23.47 -8.44
N GLN A 3 -4.71 -23.02 -9.38
CA GLN A 3 -4.29 -22.01 -10.34
C GLN A 3 -3.87 -20.78 -9.54
N ASP A 4 -2.69 -20.29 -9.82
CA ASP A 4 -2.15 -19.09 -9.17
C ASP A 4 -2.90 -17.86 -9.72
N ILE A 5 -4.01 -17.48 -9.06
CA ILE A 5 -4.86 -16.36 -9.47
C ILE A 5 -4.04 -15.06 -9.44
N THR A 6 -4.27 -14.15 -10.39
CA THR A 6 -3.64 -12.82 -10.37
C THR A 6 -4.17 -11.97 -9.22
N GLY A 7 -3.47 -10.88 -8.85
CA GLY A 7 -3.96 -9.91 -7.88
C GLY A 7 -5.33 -9.36 -8.27
N PHE A 8 -5.48 -8.97 -9.53
CA PHE A 8 -6.72 -8.46 -10.10
C PHE A 8 -7.89 -9.45 -10.03
N GLN A 9 -7.62 -10.74 -10.30
CA GLN A 9 -8.64 -11.78 -10.16
C GLN A 9 -9.04 -12.00 -8.70
N ASN A 10 -8.08 -11.91 -7.77
CA ASN A 10 -8.36 -11.99 -6.34
C ASN A 10 -9.27 -10.85 -5.86
N GLU A 11 -9.01 -9.63 -6.31
CA GLU A 11 -9.86 -8.47 -6.04
C GLU A 11 -11.29 -8.67 -6.56
N ALA A 12 -11.43 -9.17 -7.81
CA ALA A 12 -12.72 -9.48 -8.41
C ALA A 12 -13.48 -10.56 -7.63
N ASN A 13 -12.79 -11.61 -7.18
CA ASN A 13 -13.39 -12.70 -6.41
C ASN A 13 -13.90 -12.19 -5.04
N ILE A 14 -13.11 -11.38 -4.33
CA ILE A 14 -13.51 -10.79 -3.05
C ILE A 14 -14.71 -9.86 -3.25
N ALA A 15 -14.68 -9.01 -4.30
CA ALA A 15 -15.81 -8.13 -4.61
C ALA A 15 -17.08 -8.94 -4.91
N ALA A 16 -16.99 -10.00 -5.68
CA ALA A 16 -18.12 -10.88 -6.01
C ALA A 16 -18.67 -11.63 -4.79
N ALA A 17 -17.81 -12.04 -3.86
CA ALA A 17 -18.20 -12.70 -2.61
C ALA A 17 -19.06 -11.80 -1.70
N LEU A 18 -18.87 -10.47 -1.81
CA LEU A 18 -19.59 -9.47 -1.01
C LEU A 18 -20.79 -8.86 -1.73
N HIS A 19 -20.71 -8.69 -3.05
CA HIS A 19 -21.65 -7.88 -3.82
C HIS A 19 -23.06 -8.47 -3.84
N HIS A 20 -24.07 -7.64 -3.52
CA HIS A 20 -25.49 -7.97 -3.46
C HIS A 20 -25.81 -9.10 -2.47
N LYS A 21 -25.01 -9.26 -1.40
CA LYS A 21 -25.28 -10.18 -0.31
C LYS A 21 -25.83 -9.44 0.91
N LYS A 22 -26.78 -10.07 1.62
CA LYS A 22 -27.11 -9.63 2.97
C LYS A 22 -26.02 -10.10 3.95
N MET A 23 -25.83 -9.37 5.04
CA MET A 23 -24.86 -9.72 6.07
C MET A 23 -24.97 -11.20 6.51
N LYS A 24 -26.17 -11.70 6.75
CA LYS A 24 -26.43 -13.09 7.14
C LYS A 24 -26.07 -14.15 6.09
N GLU A 25 -25.93 -13.76 4.83
CA GLU A 25 -25.61 -14.65 3.71
C GLU A 25 -24.10 -14.81 3.49
N LEU A 26 -23.30 -13.97 4.13
CA LEU A 26 -21.86 -14.05 4.09
C LEU A 26 -21.34 -15.22 4.94
N ASN A 27 -20.17 -15.76 4.57
CA ASN A 27 -19.47 -16.67 5.46
C ASN A 27 -18.96 -15.94 6.72
N PRO A 28 -18.63 -16.66 7.82
CA PRO A 28 -18.24 -16.05 9.08
C PRO A 28 -17.04 -15.10 8.99
N LEU A 29 -16.06 -15.38 8.09
CA LEU A 29 -14.89 -14.54 7.89
C LEU A 29 -15.29 -13.15 7.37
N TYR A 30 -16.11 -13.10 6.33
CA TYR A 30 -16.62 -11.83 5.79
C TYR A 30 -17.58 -11.13 6.76
N GLN A 31 -18.41 -11.88 7.52
CA GLN A 31 -19.26 -11.28 8.53
C GLN A 31 -18.45 -10.51 9.58
N THR A 32 -17.36 -11.11 10.07
CA THR A 32 -16.49 -10.46 11.05
C THR A 32 -15.82 -9.23 10.44
N PHE A 33 -15.24 -9.36 9.24
CA PHE A 33 -14.60 -8.25 8.54
C PHE A 33 -15.56 -7.06 8.33
N ILE A 34 -16.77 -7.32 7.84
CA ILE A 34 -17.75 -6.25 7.59
C ILE A 34 -18.25 -5.64 8.91
N ALA A 35 -18.44 -6.43 9.97
CA ALA A 35 -18.81 -5.92 11.29
C ALA A 35 -17.74 -5.01 11.90
N ASP A 36 -16.47 -5.31 11.70
CA ASP A 36 -15.35 -4.45 12.14
C ASP A 36 -15.24 -3.16 11.32
N LEU A 37 -15.57 -3.23 10.01
CA LEU A 37 -15.46 -2.11 9.09
C LEU A 37 -16.60 -1.11 9.22
N PHE A 38 -17.80 -1.57 9.55
CA PHE A 38 -19.02 -0.77 9.66
C PHE A 38 -19.63 -0.85 11.05
N GLN A 39 -19.97 0.32 11.61
CA GLN A 39 -20.70 0.39 12.88
C GLN A 39 -22.19 0.13 12.66
N ASN A 40 -22.84 -0.52 13.65
CA ASN A 40 -24.31 -0.72 13.69
C ASN A 40 -24.89 -1.49 12.50
N ILE A 41 -24.14 -2.44 11.94
CA ILE A 41 -24.63 -3.30 10.86
C ILE A 41 -25.56 -4.37 11.41
N THR A 42 -26.64 -4.66 10.68
CA THR A 42 -27.61 -5.71 11.00
C THR A 42 -27.49 -6.91 10.04
N GLN A 43 -28.07 -8.03 10.41
CA GLN A 43 -28.06 -9.25 9.58
C GLN A 43 -28.84 -9.09 8.26
N GLU A 44 -29.75 -8.12 8.16
CA GLU A 44 -30.57 -7.86 6.97
C GLU A 44 -29.96 -6.79 6.04
N ASP A 45 -28.88 -6.11 6.46
CA ASP A 45 -28.26 -5.07 5.67
C ASP A 45 -27.64 -5.64 4.39
N LEU A 46 -27.94 -4.99 3.27
CA LEU A 46 -27.40 -5.32 1.96
C LEU A 46 -26.03 -4.71 1.78
N ILE A 47 -25.10 -5.52 1.31
CA ILE A 47 -23.72 -5.12 1.02
C ILE A 47 -23.60 -4.95 -0.49
N GLU A 48 -23.18 -3.76 -0.92
CA GLU A 48 -22.74 -3.50 -2.27
C GLU A 48 -21.21 -3.44 -2.28
N CYS A 49 -20.59 -4.13 -3.23
CA CYS A 49 -19.13 -4.10 -3.38
C CYS A 49 -18.78 -3.93 -4.85
N GLN A 50 -17.90 -3.01 -5.15
CA GLN A 50 -17.44 -2.73 -6.50
C GLN A 50 -15.93 -2.68 -6.54
N GLN A 51 -15.33 -3.34 -7.54
CA GLN A 51 -13.91 -3.23 -7.84
C GLN A 51 -13.61 -1.87 -8.48
N ASP A 52 -12.52 -1.22 -8.09
CA ASP A 52 -12.05 0.01 -8.74
C ASP A 52 -11.04 -0.31 -9.85
N TYR A 53 -11.27 0.28 -11.02
CA TYR A 53 -10.43 0.11 -12.21
C TYR A 53 -9.55 1.34 -12.50
N ASN A 54 -9.57 2.36 -11.64
CA ASN A 54 -8.96 3.67 -11.92
C ASN A 54 -7.57 3.85 -11.28
N GLN A 55 -6.88 2.77 -10.94
CA GLN A 55 -5.52 2.80 -10.34
C GLN A 55 -5.40 3.68 -9.08
N LYS A 56 -6.40 3.67 -8.23
CA LYS A 56 -6.42 4.37 -6.95
C LYS A 56 -5.68 3.56 -5.86
N LYS A 57 -5.66 4.06 -4.64
CA LYS A 57 -5.05 3.36 -3.50
C LYS A 57 -5.89 2.18 -3.02
N TYR A 58 -7.18 2.23 -3.22
CA TYR A 58 -8.09 1.13 -2.89
C TYR A 58 -8.38 0.27 -4.12
N ASP A 59 -8.62 -0.98 -3.89
CA ASP A 59 -8.89 -1.97 -4.91
C ASP A 59 -10.40 -2.25 -5.01
N ILE A 60 -11.13 -2.11 -3.88
CA ILE A 60 -12.59 -2.23 -3.84
C ILE A 60 -13.23 -1.14 -3.00
N VAL A 61 -14.49 -0.84 -3.31
CA VAL A 61 -15.36 0.03 -2.50
C VAL A 61 -16.53 -0.81 -1.97
N ILE A 62 -16.71 -0.85 -0.66
CA ILE A 62 -17.81 -1.52 0.00
C ILE A 62 -18.79 -0.47 0.48
N THR A 63 -20.09 -0.65 0.19
CA THR A 63 -21.14 0.28 0.60
C THR A 63 -22.19 -0.47 1.39
N VAL A 64 -22.52 0.03 2.58
CA VAL A 64 -23.60 -0.46 3.43
C VAL A 64 -24.40 0.74 3.92
N ASN A 65 -25.71 0.73 3.73
CA ASN A 65 -26.61 1.82 4.16
C ASN A 65 -26.14 3.22 3.71
N GLY A 66 -25.59 3.32 2.48
CA GLY A 66 -25.07 4.56 1.92
C GLY A 66 -23.68 4.98 2.41
N THR A 67 -23.13 4.32 3.45
CA THR A 67 -21.78 4.55 3.93
C THR A 67 -20.79 3.78 3.07
N LYS A 68 -19.73 4.46 2.59
CA LYS A 68 -18.67 3.87 1.75
C LYS A 68 -17.41 3.64 2.53
N LYS A 69 -16.80 2.48 2.34
CA LYS A 69 -15.49 2.09 2.86
C LYS A 69 -14.56 1.67 1.71
N TYR A 70 -13.31 2.11 1.80
CA TYR A 70 -12.30 1.92 0.77
C TYR A 70 -11.28 0.90 1.26
N VAL A 71 -11.13 -0.21 0.55
CA VAL A 71 -10.29 -1.34 0.98
C VAL A 71 -9.21 -1.63 -0.06
N SER A 72 -7.97 -1.73 0.40
CA SER A 72 -6.86 -2.22 -0.42
C SER A 72 -6.65 -3.71 -0.19
N ILE A 73 -6.41 -4.46 -1.25
CA ILE A 73 -6.23 -5.92 -1.20
C ILE A 73 -4.80 -6.27 -1.54
N LYS A 74 -4.19 -7.14 -0.72
CA LYS A 74 -2.85 -7.67 -0.93
C LYS A 74 -2.91 -9.19 -0.88
N LYS A 75 -2.56 -9.86 -1.99
CA LYS A 75 -2.71 -11.32 -2.13
C LYS A 75 -1.73 -12.13 -1.29
N GLY A 76 -0.55 -11.64 -1.00
CA GLY A 76 0.49 -12.47 -0.36
C GLY A 76 1.70 -11.70 0.17
N ALA A 77 2.76 -12.42 0.54
CA ALA A 77 3.93 -11.85 1.23
C ALA A 77 4.84 -10.93 0.38
N LYS A 78 4.73 -10.99 -0.95
CA LYS A 78 5.54 -10.16 -1.87
C LYS A 78 4.77 -8.94 -2.37
N ASN A 79 4.09 -8.25 -1.46
CA ASN A 79 3.33 -7.06 -1.81
C ASN A 79 4.25 -5.85 -1.95
N SER A 80 4.03 -5.04 -2.97
CA SER A 80 4.70 -3.75 -3.11
C SER A 80 3.76 -2.62 -2.70
N VAL A 81 4.30 -1.67 -1.98
CA VAL A 81 3.68 -0.35 -1.84
C VAL A 81 3.73 0.34 -3.21
N HIS A 82 2.73 1.14 -3.54
CA HIS A 82 2.72 1.91 -4.79
C HIS A 82 4.02 2.72 -4.91
N LYS A 83 4.76 2.48 -6.00
CA LYS A 83 6.04 3.16 -6.24
C LYS A 83 5.76 4.53 -6.83
N GLU A 84 6.12 5.57 -6.09
CA GLU A 84 6.23 6.90 -6.65
C GLU A 84 7.58 7.08 -7.37
N GLY A 85 7.62 8.01 -8.33
CA GLY A 85 8.88 8.38 -8.97
C GLY A 85 9.87 9.00 -7.95
N ILE A 86 11.18 8.91 -8.24
CA ILE A 86 12.22 9.41 -7.35
C ILE A 86 12.02 10.88 -6.96
N SER A 87 11.61 11.72 -7.90
CA SER A 87 11.35 13.15 -7.64
C SER A 87 10.27 13.34 -6.57
N SER A 88 9.16 12.60 -6.67
CA SER A 88 8.06 12.68 -5.71
C SER A 88 8.50 12.20 -4.32
N PHE A 89 9.31 11.15 -4.26
CA PHE A 89 9.86 10.66 -3.00
C PHE A 89 10.85 11.67 -2.37
N ILE A 90 11.69 12.33 -3.16
CA ILE A 90 12.59 13.37 -2.66
C ILE A 90 11.82 14.57 -2.11
N HIS A 91 10.76 15.03 -2.79
CA HIS A 91 9.89 16.07 -2.24
C HIS A 91 9.28 15.66 -0.90
N PHE A 92 8.81 14.41 -0.79
CA PHE A 92 8.33 13.90 0.50
C PHE A 92 9.39 13.97 1.60
N LEU A 93 10.65 13.60 1.31
CA LEU A 93 11.74 13.67 2.30
C LEU A 93 12.04 15.11 2.71
N ILE A 94 12.03 16.06 1.76
CA ILE A 94 12.20 17.50 2.04
C ILE A 94 11.08 18.02 2.93
N ASP A 95 9.81 17.76 2.57
CA ASP A 95 8.63 18.18 3.32
C ASP A 95 8.58 17.53 4.72
N SER A 96 9.18 16.34 4.85
CA SER A 96 9.32 15.63 6.13
C SER A 96 10.54 16.10 6.95
N GLN A 97 11.25 17.13 6.48
CA GLN A 97 12.42 17.71 7.16
C GLN A 97 13.56 16.70 7.38
N VAL A 98 13.75 15.80 6.43
CA VAL A 98 14.93 14.92 6.39
C VAL A 98 16.16 15.78 6.05
N LYS A 99 17.28 15.51 6.71
CA LYS A 99 18.53 16.25 6.48
C LYS A 99 18.96 16.18 5.02
N GLN A 100 19.35 17.30 4.47
CA GLN A 100 19.83 17.40 3.09
C GLN A 100 20.99 16.43 2.79
N THR A 101 21.89 16.21 3.74
CA THR A 101 22.99 15.25 3.62
C THR A 101 22.47 13.82 3.43
N THR A 102 21.42 13.43 4.16
CA THR A 102 20.78 12.12 4.03
C THR A 102 20.11 11.97 2.66
N ILE A 103 19.44 13.02 2.17
CA ILE A 103 18.81 13.03 0.84
C ILE A 103 19.88 12.86 -0.26
N ILE A 104 21.01 13.55 -0.15
CA ILE A 104 22.13 13.41 -1.09
C ILE A 104 22.69 11.98 -1.10
N GLU A 105 22.93 11.40 0.07
CA GLU A 105 23.42 10.00 0.15
C GLU A 105 22.38 8.99 -0.34
N TYR A 106 21.09 9.24 -0.10
CA TYR A 106 20.01 8.43 -0.67
C TYR A 106 19.99 8.50 -2.21
N LEU A 107 20.15 9.67 -2.81
CA LEU A 107 20.23 9.82 -4.26
C LEU A 107 21.45 9.11 -4.86
N LYS A 108 22.61 9.17 -4.21
CA LYS A 108 23.81 8.41 -4.62
C LYS A 108 23.55 6.90 -4.56
N TYR A 109 22.84 6.41 -3.54
CA TYR A 109 22.43 5.02 -3.45
C TYR A 109 21.42 4.65 -4.54
N HIS A 110 20.41 5.53 -4.77
CA HIS A 110 19.36 5.29 -5.77
C HIS A 110 19.93 5.14 -7.17
N TYR A 111 20.81 6.03 -7.57
CA TYR A 111 21.43 5.98 -8.89
C TYR A 111 22.61 5.00 -8.94
N ALA A 112 23.38 4.90 -7.87
CA ALA A 112 24.55 4.03 -7.73
C ALA A 112 25.57 4.15 -8.89
N ASP A 113 25.69 5.34 -9.48
CA ASP A 113 26.55 5.68 -10.61
C ASP A 113 27.57 6.79 -10.28
N GLY A 114 27.72 7.11 -8.98
CA GLY A 114 28.58 8.16 -8.48
C GLY A 114 27.95 9.56 -8.49
N THR A 115 26.73 9.70 -9.04
CA THR A 115 26.02 10.98 -9.14
C THR A 115 24.75 11.02 -8.32
N THR A 116 24.13 12.20 -8.20
CA THR A 116 22.84 12.39 -7.54
C THR A 116 21.66 12.56 -8.50
N ASN A 117 21.93 12.46 -9.81
CA ASN A 117 20.94 12.72 -10.86
C ASN A 117 20.89 11.64 -11.96
N GLY A 118 21.67 10.57 -11.83
CA GLY A 118 21.66 9.46 -12.78
C GLY A 118 22.40 9.73 -14.08
N THR A 119 23.33 10.69 -14.11
CA THR A 119 24.12 11.04 -15.31
C THR A 119 25.47 10.32 -15.38
N GLY A 120 25.77 9.45 -14.42
CA GLY A 120 26.99 8.65 -14.41
C GLY A 120 27.03 7.61 -15.52
N LYS A 121 28.23 7.21 -15.94
CA LYS A 121 28.43 6.29 -17.07
C LYS A 121 28.15 4.84 -16.73
N GLU A 122 28.46 4.43 -15.51
CA GLU A 122 28.31 3.04 -15.05
C GLU A 122 27.54 2.99 -13.73
N ARG A 123 26.55 2.11 -13.68
CA ARG A 123 25.77 1.87 -12.48
C ARG A 123 26.26 0.63 -11.76
N THR A 124 26.68 0.79 -10.51
CA THR A 124 26.96 -0.34 -9.63
C THR A 124 25.64 -1.03 -9.20
N SER A 125 25.66 -2.34 -9.01
CA SER A 125 24.49 -3.02 -8.47
C SER A 125 24.17 -2.53 -7.05
N ALA A 126 22.89 -2.52 -6.68
CA ALA A 126 22.45 -2.07 -5.35
C ALA A 126 23.09 -2.89 -4.21
N LEU A 127 23.38 -4.18 -4.46
CA LEU A 127 24.03 -5.06 -3.50
C LEU A 127 25.46 -4.60 -3.25
N VAL A 128 26.25 -4.46 -4.31
CA VAL A 128 27.66 -4.03 -4.23
C VAL A 128 27.75 -2.63 -3.62
N TYR A 129 26.87 -1.70 -4.01
CA TYR A 129 26.86 -0.37 -3.41
C TYR A 129 26.63 -0.43 -1.89
N LYS A 130 25.68 -1.25 -1.44
CA LYS A 130 25.42 -1.43 0.00
C LYS A 130 26.62 -1.97 0.75
N GLU A 131 27.26 -3.01 0.22
CA GLU A 131 28.45 -3.63 0.82
C GLU A 131 29.60 -2.61 0.98
N GLN A 132 29.78 -1.74 -0.01
CA GLN A 132 30.84 -0.72 0.00
C GLN A 132 30.50 0.51 0.86
N ASN A 133 29.22 0.76 1.16
CA ASN A 133 28.75 1.97 1.82
C ASN A 133 27.81 1.68 3.02
N GLN A 134 28.02 0.59 3.73
CA GLN A 134 27.09 0.12 4.78
C GLN A 134 26.79 1.19 5.83
N GLU A 135 27.80 1.89 6.35
CA GLU A 135 27.63 2.95 7.34
C GLU A 135 26.69 4.08 6.84
N LYS A 136 26.82 4.46 5.55
CA LYS A 136 25.95 5.47 4.94
C LYS A 136 24.52 4.96 4.79
N ILE A 137 24.36 3.69 4.40
CA ILE A 137 23.03 3.06 4.30
C ILE A 137 22.37 2.99 5.68
N ASP A 138 23.13 2.65 6.72
CA ASP A 138 22.60 2.60 8.08
C ASP A 138 22.20 3.99 8.59
N ALA A 139 22.97 5.02 8.27
CA ALA A 139 22.64 6.40 8.59
C ALA A 139 21.36 6.88 7.84
N ILE A 140 21.21 6.53 6.56
CA ILE A 140 20.01 6.80 5.76
C ILE A 140 18.81 6.12 6.40
N ASN A 141 18.92 4.81 6.69
CA ASN A 141 17.84 4.03 7.28
C ASN A 141 17.43 4.58 8.65
N LYS A 142 18.40 4.95 9.49
CA LYS A 142 18.14 5.53 10.81
C LYS A 142 17.35 6.85 10.71
N GLU A 143 17.70 7.72 9.76
CA GLU A 143 17.03 9.00 9.58
C GLU A 143 15.63 8.84 8.97
N ILE A 144 15.49 8.03 7.91
CA ILE A 144 14.19 7.85 7.21
C ILE A 144 13.20 7.05 8.06
N ASN A 145 13.67 6.14 8.90
CA ASN A 145 12.82 5.34 9.80
C ASN A 145 12.53 6.04 11.15
N ARG A 146 12.79 7.31 11.29
CA ARG A 146 12.30 8.06 12.45
C ARG A 146 10.78 7.93 12.55
N PRO A 147 10.21 7.76 13.76
CA PRO A 147 8.77 7.52 13.95
C PRO A 147 7.87 8.58 13.29
N ASP A 148 8.29 9.86 13.32
CA ASP A 148 7.57 10.97 12.72
C ASP A 148 7.56 10.89 11.17
N ILE A 149 8.67 10.51 10.57
CA ILE A 149 8.79 10.34 9.11
C ILE A 149 8.06 9.07 8.67
N LEU A 150 8.25 7.97 9.42
CA LEU A 150 7.58 6.69 9.11
C LEU A 150 6.06 6.83 9.14
N LYS A 151 5.51 7.56 10.12
CA LYS A 151 4.07 7.85 10.17
C LYS A 151 3.60 8.57 8.91
N LYS A 152 4.28 9.65 8.51
CA LYS A 152 3.96 10.39 7.27
C LYS A 152 4.09 9.52 6.03
N ALA A 153 5.10 8.62 6.00
CA ALA A 153 5.29 7.70 4.89
C ALA A 153 4.15 6.67 4.80
N ILE A 154 3.70 6.13 5.92
CA ILE A 154 2.53 5.23 5.97
C ILE A 154 1.28 5.97 5.49
N ASP A 155 1.00 7.16 6.03
CA ASP A 155 -0.15 7.96 5.61
C ASP A 155 -0.14 8.21 4.11
N ARG A 156 1.01 8.61 3.53
CA ARG A 156 1.12 8.94 2.12
C ARG A 156 1.18 7.72 1.21
N PHE A 157 2.11 6.79 1.49
CA PHE A 157 2.42 5.71 0.54
C PHE A 157 1.53 4.48 0.72
N VAL A 158 0.95 4.30 1.90
CA VAL A 158 0.10 3.15 2.21
C VAL A 158 -1.37 3.54 2.19
N LEU A 159 -1.75 4.58 2.94
CA LEU A 159 -3.16 4.86 3.21
C LEU A 159 -3.81 5.81 2.20
N SER A 160 -3.19 6.94 1.84
CA SER A 160 -3.87 8.01 1.09
C SER A 160 -3.46 8.11 -0.38
N GLY A 161 -2.18 7.91 -0.73
CA GLY A 161 -1.68 8.20 -2.08
C GLY A 161 -1.64 9.72 -2.40
N ILE A 162 -1.28 10.05 -3.65
CA ILE A 162 -1.15 11.46 -4.08
C ILE A 162 -2.44 11.98 -4.73
N ASN A 163 -3.24 11.10 -5.35
CA ASN A 163 -4.09 11.50 -6.46
C ASN A 163 -5.58 11.71 -6.16
N ASP A 164 -6.15 11.29 -5.02
CA ASP A 164 -7.59 11.45 -4.84
C ASP A 164 -8.06 11.87 -3.44
N GLY A 165 -7.14 12.12 -2.53
CA GLY A 165 -7.45 12.61 -1.18
C GLY A 165 -8.28 11.63 -0.33
N LYS A 166 -8.45 10.38 -0.78
CA LYS A 166 -9.19 9.35 -0.05
C LYS A 166 -8.23 8.41 0.65
N THR A 167 -8.44 8.27 1.94
CA THR A 167 -7.71 7.32 2.77
C THR A 167 -8.41 5.97 2.71
N ILE A 168 -7.65 4.89 2.61
CA ILE A 168 -8.20 3.54 2.74
C ILE A 168 -8.61 3.29 4.18
N ASP A 169 -9.74 2.60 4.35
CA ASP A 169 -10.30 2.25 5.67
C ASP A 169 -9.71 0.94 6.20
N ALA A 170 -9.32 0.03 5.30
CA ALA A 170 -8.70 -1.25 5.68
C ALA A 170 -7.76 -1.78 4.59
N ILE A 171 -6.81 -2.61 5.00
CA ILE A 171 -5.98 -3.44 4.12
C ILE A 171 -6.36 -4.89 4.37
N LEU A 172 -6.78 -5.60 3.34
CA LEU A 172 -7.07 -7.02 3.39
C LEU A 172 -5.87 -7.79 2.82
N LEU A 173 -5.27 -8.67 3.62
CA LEU A 173 -4.14 -9.50 3.22
C LEU A 173 -4.54 -10.96 3.10
N GLY A 174 -4.61 -11.47 1.88
CA GLY A 174 -4.96 -12.86 1.58
C GLY A 174 -5.81 -13.02 0.33
N THR A 175 -6.58 -14.09 0.31
CA THR A 175 -7.48 -14.45 -0.79
C THR A 175 -8.93 -14.50 -0.30
N GLU A 176 -9.88 -14.66 -1.23
CA GLU A 176 -11.31 -14.72 -0.95
C GLU A 176 -11.73 -15.75 0.13
N ASN A 177 -10.92 -16.78 0.35
CA ASN A 177 -11.24 -17.86 1.30
C ASN A 177 -10.46 -17.77 2.61
N ASP A 178 -9.38 -16.98 2.64
CA ASP A 178 -8.49 -16.86 3.81
C ASP A 178 -7.76 -15.51 3.76
N PHE A 179 -8.12 -14.61 4.66
CA PHE A 179 -7.51 -13.29 4.77
C PHE A 179 -7.54 -12.75 6.20
N ILE A 180 -6.67 -11.79 6.45
CA ILE A 180 -6.63 -10.95 7.67
C ILE A 180 -6.73 -9.48 7.28
N TRP A 181 -7.12 -8.60 8.21
CA TRP A 181 -7.24 -7.15 8.03
C TRP A 181 -6.73 -6.36 9.25
#